data_fb7a347bb65b56dd648d8a6dfd401374
#
_entry.id   fb7a347bb65b56dd648d8a6dfd401374
#
_cell.length_a   1.000
_cell.length_b   1.000
_cell.length_c   1.000
_cell.angle_alpha   90.00
_cell.angle_beta   90.00
_cell.angle_gamma   90.00
#
_symmetry.space_group_name_H-M   'P 1'
#
loop_
_entity.id
_entity.type
_entity.pdbx_description
1 polymer ?
#
loop_
_entity_poly.entity_id
_entity_poly.type
_entity_poly.pdbx_seq_one_letter_code
_entity_poly.pdbx_strand_id
1 'polypeptide(L)'
;MGVEALLRWTHPELGAVSPAEFIPVAESSGQILGIGEWVLRTALAQARQWRDAGHTELVVAVNLSMVQFRHPGLVDMVGRALADSGVPSQMLELELTESIAMDAPEQVIAIVRQLYDLGVQLSIDDFGTGYSSFSYIQRLKVHKLKIDQSFVRH
;
A
#
# COMPACT_ATOMS: atom_id res chain seq x y z
N MET A 1 4.40 11.26 12.25
CA MET A 1 3.91 10.04 12.93
C MET A 1 2.97 9.29 12.01
N GLY A 2 3.10 7.98 11.93
CA GLY A 2 2.30 7.16 11.06
C GLY A 2 1.77 5.92 11.75
N VAL A 3 0.67 5.39 11.23
CA VAL A 3 0.09 4.12 11.62
C VAL A 3 -0.07 3.25 10.39
N GLU A 4 -0.01 1.95 10.54
CA GLU A 4 -0.15 1.01 9.44
C GLU A 4 -1.46 0.24 9.60
N ALA A 5 -2.24 0.16 8.51
CA ALA A 5 -3.43 -0.66 8.45
C ALA A 5 -3.05 -2.09 8.11
N LEU A 6 -3.35 -3.03 9.00
CA LEU A 6 -3.01 -4.43 8.82
C LEU A 6 -4.29 -5.26 8.74
N LEU A 7 -4.46 -5.96 7.62
CA LEU A 7 -5.61 -6.82 7.39
C LEU A 7 -5.56 -8.06 8.30
N ARG A 8 -6.70 -8.36 8.93
CA ARG A 8 -6.88 -9.53 9.78
C ARG A 8 -8.15 -10.27 9.38
N TRP A 9 -8.13 -11.57 9.48
CA TRP A 9 -9.29 -12.40 9.19
C TRP A 9 -9.48 -13.43 10.29
N THR A 10 -10.72 -13.50 10.80
CA THR A 10 -11.15 -14.51 11.75
C THR A 10 -12.26 -15.33 11.11
N HIS A 11 -12.00 -16.62 10.91
CA HIS A 11 -12.98 -17.54 10.34
C HIS A 11 -13.78 -18.21 11.48
N PRO A 12 -15.11 -18.42 11.33
CA PRO A 12 -15.92 -18.99 12.39
C PRO A 12 -15.48 -20.37 12.87
N GLU A 13 -14.89 -21.18 11.98
CA GLU A 13 -14.44 -22.54 12.31
C GLU A 13 -12.92 -22.62 12.49
N LEU A 14 -12.15 -21.87 11.71
CA LEU A 14 -10.67 -21.94 11.71
C LEU A 14 -10.02 -20.95 12.68
N GLY A 15 -10.80 -20.03 13.26
CA GLY A 15 -10.25 -18.98 14.11
C GLY A 15 -9.46 -17.94 13.32
N ALA A 16 -8.42 -17.38 13.93
CA ALA A 16 -7.56 -16.39 13.27
C ALA A 16 -6.77 -17.04 12.14
N VAL A 17 -6.94 -16.54 10.92
CA VAL A 17 -6.22 -17.02 9.73
C VAL A 17 -5.11 -16.04 9.39
N SER A 18 -3.89 -16.55 9.23
CA SER A 18 -2.72 -15.73 8.92
C SER A 18 -2.84 -15.08 7.54
N PRO A 19 -2.45 -13.80 7.39
CA PRO A 19 -2.37 -13.16 6.07
C PRO A 19 -1.50 -13.93 5.08
N ALA A 20 -0.43 -14.58 5.55
CA ALA A 20 0.43 -15.41 4.71
C ALA A 20 -0.32 -16.59 4.08
N GLU A 21 -1.44 -17.01 4.68
CA GLU A 21 -2.28 -18.09 4.15
C GLU A 21 -3.39 -17.57 3.26
N PHE A 22 -4.13 -16.51 3.65
CA PHE A 22 -5.31 -16.10 2.91
C PHE A 22 -5.02 -15.09 1.78
N ILE A 23 -3.98 -14.26 1.89
CA ILE A 23 -3.67 -13.27 0.86
C ILE A 23 -3.32 -13.93 -0.48
N PRO A 24 -2.47 -14.97 -0.55
CA PRO A 24 -2.21 -15.65 -1.82
C PRO A 24 -3.48 -16.23 -2.46
N VAL A 25 -4.42 -16.74 -1.67
CA VAL A 25 -5.70 -17.25 -2.16
C VAL A 25 -6.55 -16.10 -2.72
N ALA A 26 -6.61 -14.98 -2.00
CA ALA A 26 -7.35 -13.79 -2.46
C ALA A 26 -6.74 -13.23 -3.74
N GLU A 27 -5.42 -13.26 -3.89
CA GLU A 27 -4.74 -12.82 -5.10
C GLU A 27 -5.05 -13.72 -6.29
N SER A 28 -4.96 -15.04 -6.12
CA SER A 28 -5.22 -15.99 -7.22
C SER A 28 -6.69 -16.04 -7.64
N SER A 29 -7.63 -15.77 -6.74
CA SER A 29 -9.07 -15.71 -7.04
C SER A 29 -9.54 -14.33 -7.54
N GLY A 30 -8.70 -13.30 -7.45
CA GLY A 30 -9.07 -11.93 -7.78
C GLY A 30 -9.84 -11.20 -6.68
N GLN A 31 -10.18 -11.86 -5.58
CA GLN A 31 -10.92 -11.26 -4.46
C GLN A 31 -10.12 -10.16 -3.77
N ILE A 32 -8.79 -10.16 -3.91
CA ILE A 32 -7.92 -9.14 -3.31
C ILE A 32 -8.26 -7.73 -3.80
N LEU A 33 -8.81 -7.58 -5.01
CA LEU A 33 -9.21 -6.28 -5.53
C LEU A 33 -10.31 -5.65 -4.68
N GLY A 34 -11.37 -6.41 -4.38
CA GLY A 34 -12.45 -5.95 -3.51
C GLY A 34 -12.02 -5.78 -2.05
N ILE A 35 -11.23 -6.73 -1.55
CA ILE A 35 -10.66 -6.67 -0.20
C ILE A 35 -9.77 -5.43 -0.08
N GLY A 36 -8.91 -5.19 -1.05
CA GLY A 36 -8.00 -4.06 -1.04
C GLY A 36 -8.70 -2.70 -1.07
N GLU A 37 -9.77 -2.57 -1.86
CA GLU A 37 -10.59 -1.37 -1.87
C GLU A 37 -11.27 -1.17 -0.50
N TRP A 38 -11.81 -2.23 0.08
CA TRP A 38 -12.40 -2.17 1.40
C TRP A 38 -11.38 -1.75 2.48
N VAL A 39 -10.18 -2.31 2.45
CA VAL A 39 -9.10 -1.94 3.38
C VAL A 39 -8.77 -0.46 3.25
N LEU A 40 -8.59 0.01 2.01
CA LEU A 40 -8.26 1.41 1.75
C LEU A 40 -9.35 2.34 2.27
N ARG A 41 -10.61 2.06 1.94
CA ARG A 41 -11.74 2.88 2.37
C ARG A 41 -11.93 2.86 3.88
N THR A 42 -11.73 1.71 4.52
CA THR A 42 -11.80 1.57 5.97
C THR A 42 -10.68 2.37 6.65
N ALA A 43 -9.46 2.27 6.14
CA ALA A 43 -8.32 3.02 6.67
C ALA A 43 -8.53 4.54 6.52
N LEU A 44 -9.05 4.99 5.38
CA LEU A 44 -9.34 6.40 5.16
C LEU A 44 -10.47 6.91 6.06
N ALA A 45 -11.50 6.10 6.30
CA ALA A 45 -12.58 6.46 7.23
C ALA A 45 -12.02 6.66 8.65
N GLN A 46 -11.13 5.79 9.09
CA GLN A 46 -10.46 5.93 10.38
C GLN A 46 -9.56 7.16 10.42
N ALA A 47 -8.81 7.42 9.36
CA ALA A 47 -7.98 8.62 9.24
C ALA A 47 -8.82 9.89 9.32
N ARG A 48 -10.00 9.89 8.73
CA ARG A 48 -10.94 11.00 8.80
C ARG A 48 -11.39 11.25 10.24
N GLN A 49 -11.73 10.19 10.99
CA GLN A 49 -12.11 10.31 12.38
C GLN A 49 -10.98 10.90 13.23
N TRP A 50 -9.76 10.43 13.03
CA TRP A 50 -8.60 10.96 13.74
C TRP A 50 -8.33 12.42 13.41
N ARG A 51 -8.47 12.79 12.16
CA ARG A 51 -8.30 14.17 11.72
C ARG A 51 -9.35 15.08 12.37
N ASP A 52 -10.60 14.65 12.37
CA ASP A 52 -11.70 15.42 13.00
C ASP A 52 -11.53 15.52 14.52
N ALA A 53 -10.82 14.57 15.14
CA ALA A 53 -10.45 14.61 16.54
C ALA A 53 -9.18 15.45 16.85
N GLY A 54 -8.56 16.05 15.83
CA GLY A 54 -7.41 16.94 15.98
C GLY A 54 -6.06 16.38 15.56
N HIS A 55 -6.00 15.10 15.12
CA HIS A 55 -4.75 14.46 14.67
C HIS A 55 -4.51 14.76 13.19
N THR A 56 -4.17 16.00 12.86
CA THR A 56 -4.08 16.48 11.48
C THR A 56 -2.81 16.07 10.75
N GLU A 57 -1.81 15.54 11.45
CA GLU A 57 -0.53 15.15 10.87
C GLU A 57 -0.32 13.63 10.83
N LEU A 58 -1.34 12.85 11.19
CA LEU A 58 -1.25 11.41 11.23
C LEU A 58 -1.37 10.83 9.83
N VAL A 59 -0.36 10.07 9.40
CA VAL A 59 -0.36 9.38 8.10
C VAL A 59 -0.77 7.93 8.32
N VAL A 60 -1.70 7.44 7.51
CA VAL A 60 -2.09 6.03 7.51
C VAL A 60 -1.46 5.32 6.33
N ALA A 61 -0.76 4.22 6.59
CA ALA A 61 -0.10 3.41 5.59
C ALA A 61 -0.94 2.18 5.25
N VAL A 62 -1.09 1.89 3.96
CA VAL A 62 -1.85 0.75 3.45
C VAL A 62 -0.97 -0.03 2.48
N ASN A 63 -0.90 -1.33 2.68
CA ASN A 63 -0.15 -2.24 1.80
C ASN A 63 -0.93 -2.51 0.52
N LEU A 64 -0.25 -2.51 -0.62
CA LEU A 64 -0.79 -2.92 -1.90
C LEU A 64 -0.22 -4.27 -2.30
N SER A 65 -1.08 -5.16 -2.82
CA SER A 65 -0.63 -6.40 -3.44
C SER A 65 -0.22 -6.17 -4.90
N MET A 66 0.55 -7.10 -5.46
CA MET A 66 0.95 -7.06 -6.86
C MET A 66 -0.27 -7.10 -7.80
N VAL A 67 -1.30 -7.88 -7.46
CA VAL A 67 -2.53 -7.98 -8.25
C VAL A 67 -3.25 -6.64 -8.31
N GLN A 68 -3.36 -5.94 -7.16
CA GLN A 68 -3.92 -4.58 -7.11
C GLN A 68 -3.09 -3.60 -7.94
N PHE A 69 -1.78 -3.68 -7.81
CA PHE A 69 -0.87 -2.75 -8.49
C PHE A 69 -0.93 -2.89 -10.01
N ARG A 70 -1.11 -4.12 -10.51
CA ARG A 70 -1.26 -4.40 -11.95
C ARG A 70 -2.65 -4.08 -12.51
N HIS A 71 -3.63 -3.88 -11.64
CA HIS A 71 -4.99 -3.62 -12.09
C HIS A 71 -5.10 -2.22 -12.70
N PRO A 72 -5.64 -2.09 -13.92
CA PRO A 72 -5.68 -0.80 -14.62
C PRO A 72 -6.55 0.25 -13.93
N GLY A 73 -7.46 -0.15 -13.07
CA GLY A 73 -8.34 0.75 -12.31
C GLY A 73 -7.76 1.24 -10.97
N LEU A 74 -6.52 0.89 -10.64
CA LEU A 74 -5.95 1.21 -9.32
C LEU A 74 -5.92 2.71 -9.02
N VAL A 75 -5.38 3.50 -9.93
CA VAL A 75 -5.22 4.96 -9.72
C VAL A 75 -6.59 5.63 -9.55
N ASP A 76 -7.56 5.27 -10.39
CA ASP A 76 -8.92 5.79 -10.30
C ASP A 76 -9.59 5.38 -8.98
N MET A 77 -9.39 4.15 -8.55
CA MET A 77 -9.94 3.66 -7.28
C MET A 77 -9.38 4.44 -6.10
N VAL A 78 -8.07 4.66 -6.07
CA VAL A 78 -7.42 5.43 -5.01
C VAL A 78 -7.93 6.87 -5.01
N GLY A 79 -8.02 7.50 -6.19
CA GLY A 79 -8.52 8.86 -6.33
C GLY A 79 -9.96 9.01 -5.83
N ARG A 80 -10.83 8.06 -6.19
CA ARG A 80 -12.23 8.08 -5.73
C ARG A 80 -12.35 7.83 -4.23
N ALA A 81 -11.58 6.89 -3.69
CA ALA A 81 -11.58 6.62 -2.26
C ALA A 81 -11.14 7.85 -1.46
N LEU A 82 -10.12 8.56 -1.92
CA LEU A 82 -9.69 9.82 -1.30
C LEU A 82 -10.77 10.89 -1.38
N ALA A 83 -11.37 11.09 -2.55
CA ALA A 83 -12.44 12.07 -2.73
C ALA A 83 -13.64 11.78 -1.82
N ASP A 84 -14.06 10.52 -1.76
CA ASP A 84 -15.20 10.10 -0.94
C ASP A 84 -14.93 10.27 0.56
N SER A 85 -13.69 10.06 1.00
CA SER A 85 -13.32 10.17 2.41
C SER A 85 -13.15 11.62 2.88
N GLY A 86 -12.82 12.53 1.98
CA GLY A 86 -12.46 13.90 2.32
C GLY A 86 -11.13 14.05 3.05
N VAL A 87 -10.32 12.97 3.09
CA VAL A 87 -8.99 12.98 3.71
C VAL A 87 -8.00 13.60 2.73
N PRO A 88 -7.12 14.52 3.17
CA PRO A 88 -6.03 15.01 2.32
C PRO A 88 -5.15 13.85 1.85
N SER A 89 -4.77 13.85 0.57
CA SER A 89 -3.99 12.77 -0.03
C SER A 89 -2.65 12.54 0.68
N GLN A 90 -2.06 13.58 1.27
CA GLN A 90 -0.80 13.49 2.01
C GLN A 90 -0.91 12.67 3.30
N MET A 91 -2.12 12.41 3.79
CA MET A 91 -2.36 11.55 4.95
C MET A 91 -2.41 10.06 4.61
N LEU A 92 -2.36 9.72 3.32
CA LEU A 92 -2.31 8.33 2.84
C LEU A 92 -0.90 7.99 2.36
N GLU A 93 -0.36 6.88 2.86
CA GLU A 93 0.87 6.26 2.36
C GLU A 93 0.52 4.90 1.78
N LEU A 94 0.93 4.63 0.54
CA LEU A 94 0.79 3.33 -0.09
C LEU A 94 2.14 2.61 -0.04
N GLU A 95 2.15 1.40 0.48
CA GLU A 95 3.35 0.59 0.64
C GLU A 95 3.42 -0.48 -0.44
N LEU A 96 4.53 -0.50 -1.17
CA LEU A 96 4.84 -1.49 -2.19
C LEU A 96 5.96 -2.39 -1.68
N THR A 97 5.93 -3.68 -2.00
CA THR A 97 7.10 -4.53 -1.77
C THR A 97 8.16 -4.27 -2.83
N GLU A 98 9.41 -4.62 -2.52
CA GLU A 98 10.49 -4.54 -3.50
C GLU A 98 10.18 -5.39 -4.75
N SER A 99 9.56 -6.57 -4.57
CA SER A 99 9.16 -7.45 -5.67
C SER A 99 8.21 -6.77 -6.64
N ILE A 100 7.23 -5.99 -6.13
CA ILE A 100 6.33 -5.20 -6.97
C ILE A 100 7.10 -4.12 -7.71
N ALA A 101 7.97 -3.41 -7.01
CA ALA A 101 8.75 -2.31 -7.58
C ALA A 101 9.69 -2.78 -8.70
N MET A 102 10.19 -4.03 -8.62
CA MET A 102 11.12 -4.58 -9.61
C MET A 102 10.43 -5.28 -10.80
N ASP A 103 9.11 -5.44 -10.75
CA ASP A 103 8.36 -6.09 -11.81
C ASP A 103 7.95 -5.08 -12.88
N ALA A 104 8.29 -5.36 -14.17
CA ALA A 104 8.00 -4.49 -15.30
C ALA A 104 8.31 -2.99 -15.01
N PRO A 105 9.59 -2.62 -14.87
CA PRO A 105 9.99 -1.31 -14.33
C PRO A 105 9.33 -0.09 -14.97
N GLU A 106 9.16 -0.09 -16.29
CA GLU A 106 8.57 1.06 -16.99
C GLU A 106 7.10 1.26 -16.65
N GLN A 107 6.34 0.16 -16.50
CA GLN A 107 4.93 0.22 -16.08
C GLN A 107 4.81 0.68 -14.63
N VAL A 108 5.69 0.18 -13.76
CA VAL A 108 5.73 0.58 -12.36
C VAL A 108 6.01 2.08 -12.22
N ILE A 109 6.99 2.59 -12.94
CA ILE A 109 7.33 4.02 -12.92
C ILE A 109 6.12 4.87 -13.31
N ALA A 110 5.39 4.46 -14.37
CA ALA A 110 4.21 5.20 -14.83
C ALA A 110 3.11 5.24 -13.77
N ILE A 111 2.81 4.10 -13.13
CA ILE A 111 1.77 4.00 -12.10
C ILE A 111 2.19 4.78 -10.84
N VAL A 112 3.43 4.64 -10.40
CA VAL A 112 3.95 5.37 -9.25
C VAL A 112 3.87 6.88 -9.47
N ARG A 113 4.18 7.34 -10.68
CA ARG A 113 4.07 8.76 -11.03
C ARG A 113 2.62 9.25 -10.93
N GLN A 114 1.66 8.47 -11.44
CA GLN A 114 0.25 8.83 -11.36
C GLN A 114 -0.24 8.90 -9.91
N LEU A 115 0.16 7.94 -9.07
CA LEU A 115 -0.15 7.96 -7.64
C LEU A 115 0.51 9.15 -6.93
N TYR A 116 1.76 9.43 -7.26
CA TYR A 116 2.47 10.60 -6.74
C TYR A 116 1.74 11.89 -7.09
N ASP A 117 1.24 12.01 -8.32
CA ASP A 117 0.50 13.19 -8.78
C ASP A 117 -0.84 13.37 -8.07
N LEU A 118 -1.42 12.30 -7.52
CA LEU A 118 -2.59 12.40 -6.62
C LEU A 118 -2.24 13.03 -5.27
N GLY A 119 -0.95 13.07 -4.92
CA GLY A 119 -0.48 13.60 -3.65
C GLY A 119 -0.28 12.58 -2.55
N VAL A 120 -0.52 11.29 -2.81
CA VAL A 120 -0.29 10.23 -1.82
C VAL A 120 1.20 10.02 -1.60
N GLN A 121 1.57 9.55 -0.41
CA GLN A 121 2.93 9.15 -0.11
C GLN A 121 3.14 7.70 -0.56
N LEU A 122 4.35 7.40 -1.00
CA LEU A 122 4.72 6.07 -1.48
C LEU A 122 5.95 5.59 -0.74
N SER A 123 5.96 4.32 -0.36
CA SER A 123 7.10 3.68 0.28
C SER A 123 7.34 2.30 -0.32
N ILE A 124 8.59 1.85 -0.29
CA ILE A 124 8.96 0.49 -0.65
C ILE A 124 9.34 -0.24 0.63
N ASP A 125 8.59 -1.30 0.92
CA ASP A 125 8.80 -2.16 2.07
C ASP A 125 9.70 -3.35 1.71
N ASP A 126 10.29 -3.98 2.71
CA ASP A 126 11.15 -5.16 2.56
C ASP A 126 12.34 -4.93 1.60
N PHE A 127 12.86 -3.69 1.55
CA PHE A 127 13.99 -3.36 0.71
C PHE A 127 15.26 -4.09 1.16
N GLY A 128 15.99 -4.65 0.18
CA GLY A 128 17.22 -5.39 0.44
C GLY A 128 17.05 -6.90 0.36
N THR A 129 15.84 -7.40 0.10
CA THR A 129 15.56 -8.84 -0.06
C THR A 129 15.70 -9.31 -1.51
N GLY A 130 15.86 -8.38 -2.47
CA GLY A 130 15.97 -8.65 -3.89
C GLY A 130 17.12 -7.90 -4.56
N TYR A 131 17.15 -7.92 -5.89
CA TYR A 131 18.18 -7.27 -6.70
C TYR A 131 17.72 -5.88 -7.13
N SER A 132 17.87 -4.90 -6.26
CA SER A 132 17.48 -3.51 -6.58
C SER A 132 18.67 -2.71 -7.09
N SER A 133 18.48 -2.01 -8.20
CA SER A 133 19.40 -1.01 -8.69
C SER A 133 19.10 0.34 -8.04
N PHE A 134 20.09 0.99 -7.47
CA PHE A 134 19.94 2.34 -6.92
C PHE A 134 19.47 3.34 -7.98
N SER A 135 19.98 3.21 -9.21
CA SER A 135 19.57 4.10 -10.30
C SER A 135 18.08 3.96 -10.64
N TYR A 136 17.54 2.74 -10.56
CA TYR A 136 16.11 2.50 -10.75
C TYR A 136 15.29 3.12 -9.64
N ILE A 137 15.70 2.94 -8.39
CA ILE A 137 15.01 3.50 -7.23
C ILE A 137 14.98 5.02 -7.27
N GLN A 138 16.04 5.66 -7.74
CA GLN A 138 16.06 7.11 -7.94
C GLN A 138 15.04 7.59 -8.97
N ARG A 139 14.70 6.77 -9.96
CA ARG A 139 13.66 7.07 -10.95
C ARG A 139 12.25 6.92 -10.38
N LEU A 140 12.09 6.13 -9.30
CA LEU A 140 10.83 6.01 -8.60
C LEU A 140 10.63 7.19 -7.65
N LYS A 141 9.48 7.84 -7.75
CA LYS A 141 9.13 8.93 -6.83
C LYS A 141 8.55 8.36 -5.54
N VAL A 142 9.41 7.75 -4.74
CA VAL A 142 9.01 7.20 -3.45
C VAL A 142 9.54 8.08 -2.31
N HIS A 143 8.76 8.15 -1.24
CA HIS A 143 9.07 8.99 -0.08
C HIS A 143 9.92 8.26 0.96
N LYS A 144 9.80 6.94 1.02
CA LYS A 144 10.47 6.12 2.04
C LYS A 144 10.91 4.77 1.48
N LEU A 145 12.04 4.30 2.01
CA LEU A 145 12.50 2.93 1.84
C LEU A 145 12.50 2.27 3.22
N LYS A 146 11.75 1.19 3.38
CA LYS A 146 11.75 0.40 4.60
C LYS A 146 12.68 -0.80 4.41
N ILE A 147 13.76 -0.83 5.17
CA ILE A 147 14.79 -1.86 5.04
C ILE A 147 14.36 -3.10 5.81
N ASP A 148 14.45 -4.26 5.16
CA ASP A 148 14.16 -5.54 5.81
C ASP A 148 15.13 -5.81 6.94
N GLN A 149 14.63 -6.43 8.02
CA GLN A 149 15.44 -6.74 9.22
C GLN A 149 16.63 -7.63 8.91
N SER A 150 16.50 -8.52 7.93
CA SER A 150 17.59 -9.42 7.54
C SER A 150 18.81 -8.68 6.99
N PHE A 151 18.58 -7.50 6.38
CA PHE A 151 19.63 -6.66 5.82
C PHE A 151 20.46 -5.96 6.90
N VAL A 152 19.86 -5.70 8.07
CA VAL A 152 20.49 -4.93 9.16
C VAL A 152 21.19 -5.82 10.19
N ARG A 153 20.92 -7.13 10.18
CA ARG A 153 21.45 -8.09 11.18
C ARG A 153 22.83 -8.65 10.85
N HIS A 154 23.52 -8.13 9.87
CA HIS A 154 24.86 -8.60 9.49
C HIS A 154 25.95 -7.60 9.82
#